data_e8899c2fea48a9aa101d50eef70ef38a
#
_entry.id   e8899c2fea48a9aa101d50eef70ef38a
#
_cell.length_a   1.000
_cell.length_b   1.000
_cell.length_c   1.000
_cell.angle_alpha   90.00
_cell.angle_beta   90.00
_cell.angle_gamma   90.00
#
_symmetry.space_group_name_H-M   'P 1'
#
loop_
_entity.id
_entity.type
_entity.pdbx_description
1 polymer ?
#
loop_
_entity_poly.entity_id
_entity_poly.type
_entity_poly.pdbx_seq_one_letter_code
_entity_poly.pdbx_strand_id
1 'polypeptide(L)' 'MRERLHTELADATAELKAHMASWEYAFAMAGGCHGGRDHPVHWSTHARTEQLAARCRELRARLAEFDG' A
#
# COMPACT_ATOMS: atom_id res chain seq x y z
N MET A 1 19.74 9.74 9.70
CA MET A 1 18.76 10.10 8.68
C MET A 1 18.45 8.94 7.76
N ARG A 2 19.48 8.41 7.11
CA ARG A 2 19.31 7.28 6.18
C ARG A 2 18.73 6.03 6.84
N GLU A 3 19.23 5.70 8.03
CA GLU A 3 18.73 4.54 8.78
C GLU A 3 17.26 4.67 9.11
N ARG A 4 16.85 5.88 9.42
CA ARG A 4 15.46 6.17 9.72
C ARG A 4 14.58 5.94 8.51
N LEU A 5 15.05 6.38 7.33
CA LEU A 5 14.31 6.17 6.09
C LEU A 5 14.20 4.68 5.75
N HIS A 6 15.26 3.91 5.99
CA HIS A 6 15.20 2.46 5.78
C HIS A 6 14.17 1.82 6.70
N THR A 7 14.13 2.22 7.96
CA THR A 7 13.16 1.70 8.91
C THR A 7 11.73 2.07 8.49
N GLU A 8 11.51 3.31 8.10
CA GLU A 8 10.21 3.77 7.65
C GLU A 8 9.77 3.02 6.39
N LEU A 9 10.69 2.79 5.46
CA LEU A 9 10.38 2.05 4.25
C LEU A 9 10.03 0.59 4.56
N ALA A 10 10.78 -0.03 5.47
CA ALA A 10 10.49 -1.40 5.88
C ALA A 10 9.11 -1.50 6.53
N ASP A 11 8.78 -0.54 7.39
CA ASP A 11 7.47 -0.50 8.03
C ASP A 11 6.35 -0.29 7.01
N ALA A 12 6.53 0.64 6.09
CA ALA A 12 5.54 0.91 5.06
C ALA A 12 5.35 -0.30 4.15
N THR A 13 6.44 -0.98 3.80
CA THR A 13 6.37 -2.18 2.96
C THR A 13 5.64 -3.29 3.69
N ALA A 14 5.90 -3.46 4.98
CA ALA A 14 5.22 -4.47 5.79
C ALA A 14 3.73 -4.20 5.89
N GLU A 15 3.36 -2.93 6.07
CA GLU A 15 1.95 -2.54 6.09
C GLU A 15 1.27 -2.83 4.77
N LEU A 16 1.93 -2.53 3.66
CA LEU A 16 1.39 -2.80 2.34
C LEU A 16 1.20 -4.30 2.13
N LYS A 17 2.18 -5.10 2.50
CA LYS A 17 2.08 -6.55 2.38
C LYS A 17 0.93 -7.11 3.22
N ALA A 18 0.80 -6.63 4.47
CA ALA A 18 -0.27 -7.06 5.35
C ALA A 18 -1.64 -6.68 4.78
N HIS A 19 -1.73 -5.48 4.20
CA HIS A 19 -2.96 -5.02 3.58
C HIS A 19 -3.31 -5.90 2.36
N MET A 20 -2.33 -6.21 1.54
CA MET A 20 -2.55 -7.04 0.35
C MET A 20 -2.90 -8.48 0.70
N ALA A 21 -2.53 -8.93 1.89
CA ALA A 21 -2.89 -10.26 2.38
C ALA A 21 -4.24 -10.28 3.08
N SER A 22 -4.87 -9.13 3.27
CA SER A 22 -6.16 -9.05 3.96
C SER A 22 -7.29 -9.57 3.07
N TRP A 23 -8.39 -9.99 3.72
CA TRP A 23 -9.55 -10.46 2.98
C TRP A 23 -10.22 -9.34 2.19
N GLU A 24 -10.15 -8.11 2.71
CA GLU A 24 -10.70 -6.95 2.01
C GLU A 24 -10.01 -6.72 0.68
N TYR A 25 -8.69 -6.85 0.68
CA TYR A 25 -7.93 -6.71 -0.56
C TYR A 25 -8.29 -7.82 -1.55
N ALA A 26 -8.35 -9.05 -1.08
CA ALA A 26 -8.72 -10.20 -1.92
C ALA A 26 -10.11 -10.02 -2.50
N PHE A 27 -11.05 -9.54 -1.69
CA PHE A 27 -12.42 -9.28 -2.13
C PHE A 27 -12.45 -8.22 -3.23
N ALA A 28 -11.71 -7.12 -3.04
CA ALA A 28 -11.67 -6.03 -4.00
C ALA A 28 -11.04 -6.47 -5.32
N MET A 29 -9.96 -7.25 -5.25
CA MET A 29 -9.25 -7.70 -6.44
C MET A 29 -10.00 -8.78 -7.19
N ALA A 30 -10.84 -9.53 -6.51
CA ALA A 30 -11.67 -10.55 -7.16
C ALA A 30 -12.80 -9.95 -8.01
N GLY A 31 -12.88 -8.64 -8.04
CA GLY A 31 -13.87 -7.95 -8.85
C GLY A 31 -15.24 -7.86 -8.22
N GLY A 32 -15.33 -8.26 -6.97
CA GLY A 32 -16.58 -8.18 -6.25
C GLY A 32 -17.69 -8.93 -6.97
N CYS A 33 -17.78 -10.21 -6.77
CA CYS A 33 -18.76 -11.04 -7.46
C CYS A 33 -20.16 -10.45 -7.43
N HIS A 34 -20.51 -9.80 -6.33
CA HIS A 34 -21.80 -9.13 -6.18
C HIS A 34 -21.54 -7.71 -5.71
N GLY A 35 -22.03 -6.74 -6.44
CA GLY A 35 -21.83 -5.35 -6.13
C GLY A 35 -20.66 -4.73 -6.86
N GLY A 36 -19.69 -5.52 -7.25
CA GLY A 36 -18.59 -5.07 -8.08
C GLY A 36 -17.90 -3.83 -7.58
N ARG A 37 -17.62 -2.91 -8.48
CA ARG A 37 -16.88 -1.69 -8.20
C ARG A 37 -17.63 -0.71 -7.28
N ASP A 38 -18.93 -0.89 -7.15
CA ASP A 38 -19.73 0.01 -6.33
C ASP A 38 -19.76 -0.37 -4.87
N HIS A 39 -19.13 -1.50 -4.52
CA HIS A 39 -19.12 -1.94 -3.13
C HIS A 39 -18.19 -1.05 -2.29
N PRO A 40 -18.63 -0.59 -1.09
CA PRO A 40 -17.80 0.28 -0.25
C PRO A 40 -16.43 -0.31 0.09
N VAL A 41 -16.37 -1.63 0.31
CA VAL A 41 -15.08 -2.29 0.62
C VAL A 41 -14.11 -2.15 -0.55
N HIS A 42 -14.60 -2.24 -1.78
CA HIS A 42 -13.76 -2.08 -2.95
C HIS A 42 -13.09 -0.71 -2.97
N TRP A 43 -13.87 0.33 -2.78
CA TRP A 43 -13.35 1.70 -2.85
C TRP A 43 -12.40 2.02 -1.71
N SER A 44 -12.75 1.67 -0.47
CA SER A 44 -11.89 1.96 0.66
C SER A 44 -10.58 1.15 0.60
N THR A 45 -10.65 -0.10 0.16
CA THR A 45 -9.47 -0.93 0.00
C THR A 45 -8.54 -0.37 -1.08
N HIS A 46 -9.12 0.06 -2.19
CA HIS A 46 -8.35 0.62 -3.30
C HIS A 46 -7.64 1.91 -2.88
N ALA A 47 -8.35 2.79 -2.19
CA ALA A 47 -7.77 4.03 -1.70
C ALA A 47 -6.62 3.76 -0.73
N ARG A 48 -6.79 2.81 0.18
CA ARG A 48 -5.74 2.47 1.13
C ARG A 48 -4.53 1.86 0.43
N THR A 49 -4.77 1.01 -0.56
CA THR A 49 -3.69 0.41 -1.34
C THR A 49 -2.86 1.51 -2.02
N GLU A 50 -3.52 2.48 -2.61
CA GLU A 50 -2.84 3.59 -3.27
C GLU A 50 -2.04 4.44 -2.29
N GLN A 51 -2.61 4.71 -1.12
CA GLN A 51 -1.91 5.48 -0.09
C GLN A 51 -0.65 4.78 0.37
N LEU A 52 -0.73 3.48 0.64
CA LEU A 52 0.43 2.70 1.10
C LEU A 52 1.48 2.59 0.00
N ALA A 53 1.06 2.36 -1.23
CA ALA A 53 1.99 2.28 -2.35
C ALA A 53 2.68 3.62 -2.61
N ALA A 54 1.95 4.72 -2.51
CA ALA A 54 2.50 6.05 -2.70
C ALA A 54 3.54 6.37 -1.62
N ARG A 55 3.26 5.98 -0.38
CA ARG A 55 4.21 6.17 0.72
C ARG A 55 5.50 5.40 0.47
N CYS A 56 5.39 4.16 0.02
CA CYS A 56 6.58 3.37 -0.30
C CYS A 56 7.40 4.01 -1.42
N ARG A 57 6.75 4.50 -2.46
CA ARG A 57 7.44 5.17 -3.56
C ARG A 57 8.16 6.43 -3.09
N GLU A 58 7.49 7.21 -2.25
CA GLU A 58 8.07 8.44 -1.71
C GLU A 58 9.32 8.15 -0.88
N LEU A 59 9.23 7.14 -0.01
CA LEU A 59 10.38 6.78 0.82
C LEU A 59 11.55 6.25 -0.01
N ARG A 60 11.25 5.48 -1.05
CA ARG A 60 12.30 5.01 -1.96
C ARG A 60 12.96 6.17 -2.69
N ALA A 61 12.17 7.15 -3.10
CA ALA A 61 12.72 8.33 -3.78
C ALA A 61 13.64 9.11 -2.85
N ARG A 62 13.28 9.25 -1.58
CA ARG A 62 14.12 9.93 -0.61
C ARG A 62 15.41 9.19 -0.36
N LEU A 63 15.35 7.87 -0.29
CA LEU A 63 16.56 7.05 -0.11
C LEU A 63 17.47 7.18 -1.32
N ALA A 64 16.91 7.23 -2.52
CA ALA A 64 17.70 7.40 -3.73
C ALA A 64 18.44 8.75 -3.73
N GLU A 65 17.84 9.78 -3.16
CA GLU A 65 18.50 11.09 -3.04
C GLU A 65 19.73 11.00 -2.13
N PHE A 66 19.65 10.21 -1.06
CA PHE A 66 20.79 10.04 -0.17
C PHE A 66 21.90 9.19 -0.82
N ASP A 67 21.53 8.23 -1.62
CA ASP A 67 22.47 7.34 -2.28
C ASP A 67 23.06 7.93 -3.56
N GLY A 68 22.34 8.87 -4.13
CA GLY A 68 22.77 9.53 -5.34
C GLY A 68 23.59 10.76 -5.04
#